data_fad1392086160668464f448f3782f162
#
_entry.id   fad1392086160668464f448f3782f162
#
_cell.length_a   1.000
_cell.length_b   1.000
_cell.length_c   1.000
_cell.angle_alpha   90.00
_cell.angle_beta   90.00
_cell.angle_gamma   90.00
#
_symmetry.space_group_name_H-M   'P 1'
#
loop_
_entity.id
_entity.type
_entity.pdbx_description
1 polymer ?
#
loop_
_entity_poly.entity_id
_entity_poly.type
_entity_poly.pdbx_seq_one_letter_code
_entity_poly.pdbx_strand_id
1 'polypeptide(L)'
;IMIDLKETHFQKSKDIFSQIKTYPTLITSLNFWLPTSTFALSFSIFGIFFIGGPYVAVKVFNLSPTIMGICLSFPALGYVLGNILVSKIANIISTKNLMVLGSVILFLGPCISLLLSNFYFHPLSFFLPILIMTFGSGIIWPASNAEIVKAIPHLAGSASGLGSAIMTLMSSFAAFLTGIYIEYLNPIDFVCYFLILVGVLSFFSSLCTRSK
;
A
#
# COMPACT_ATOMS: atom_id res chain seq x y z
N ILE A 1 7.18 8.05 -28.52
CA ILE A 1 6.84 8.72 -27.25
C ILE A 1 7.88 9.81 -26.93
N MET A 2 9.19 9.63 -27.18
CA MET A 2 10.21 10.65 -26.91
C MET A 2 10.19 11.87 -27.86
N ILE A 3 9.50 11.78 -28.98
CA ILE A 3 9.53 12.82 -30.04
C ILE A 3 8.36 13.77 -29.93
N ASP A 4 7.23 13.36 -29.31
CA ASP A 4 5.97 14.15 -29.30
C ASP A 4 5.62 14.85 -27.98
N LEU A 5 6.32 14.55 -26.88
CA LEU A 5 6.04 15.18 -25.59
C LEU A 5 6.81 16.50 -25.47
N LYS A 6 6.09 17.62 -25.63
CA LYS A 6 6.62 18.93 -25.28
C LYS A 6 6.90 18.99 -23.79
N GLU A 7 8.10 19.44 -23.44
CA GLU A 7 8.47 19.70 -22.05
C GLU A 7 7.51 20.72 -21.42
N THR A 8 6.80 20.31 -20.39
CA THR A 8 5.82 21.17 -19.70
C THR A 8 6.43 21.84 -18.47
N HIS A 9 7.62 21.46 -18.07
CA HIS A 9 8.32 22.05 -16.91
C HIS A 9 9.27 23.15 -17.36
N PHE A 10 8.80 24.41 -17.29
CA PHE A 10 9.54 25.59 -17.74
C PHE A 10 10.74 25.98 -16.85
N GLN A 11 10.79 25.48 -15.60
CA GLN A 11 11.90 25.70 -14.68
C GLN A 11 12.69 24.41 -14.49
N LYS A 12 13.53 24.05 -15.47
CA LYS A 12 14.47 22.93 -15.30
C LYS A 12 15.44 23.23 -14.17
N SER A 13 15.41 22.46 -13.10
CA SER A 13 16.55 22.41 -12.18
C SER A 13 17.71 21.79 -12.95
N LYS A 14 18.73 22.59 -13.26
CA LYS A 14 19.88 22.19 -14.07
C LYS A 14 20.84 21.24 -13.34
N ASP A 15 20.61 20.96 -12.06
CA ASP A 15 21.57 20.24 -11.23
C ASP A 15 20.87 19.27 -10.26
N ILE A 16 21.33 18.02 -10.24
CA ILE A 16 20.87 16.98 -9.31
C ILE A 16 21.07 17.45 -7.86
N PHE A 17 22.17 18.15 -7.58
CA PHE A 17 22.43 18.73 -6.25
C PHE A 17 21.40 19.76 -5.82
N SER A 18 20.79 20.50 -6.75
CA SER A 18 19.72 21.45 -6.44
C SER A 18 18.44 20.74 -6.01
N GLN A 19 18.15 19.57 -6.54
CA GLN A 19 17.01 18.74 -6.14
C GLN A 19 17.21 18.17 -4.73
N ILE A 20 18.41 17.70 -4.40
CA ILE A 20 18.71 17.17 -3.06
C ILE A 20 18.54 18.25 -1.98
N LYS A 21 18.87 19.50 -2.29
CA LYS A 21 18.65 20.63 -1.37
C LYS A 21 17.19 20.93 -1.05
N THR A 22 16.24 20.41 -1.83
CA THR A 22 14.80 20.57 -1.58
C THR A 22 14.22 19.53 -0.62
N TYR A 23 14.90 18.40 -0.41
CA TYR A 23 14.43 17.33 0.49
C TYR A 23 14.19 17.77 1.94
N PRO A 24 15.03 18.60 2.58
CA PRO A 24 14.76 19.11 3.92
C PRO A 24 13.40 19.80 4.03
N THR A 25 12.98 20.54 3.01
CA THR A 25 11.68 21.20 2.97
C THR A 25 10.51 20.21 2.93
N LEU A 26 10.68 19.08 2.22
CA LEU A 26 9.71 17.99 2.18
C LEU A 26 9.65 17.27 3.52
N ILE A 27 10.81 16.92 4.08
CA ILE A 27 10.95 16.14 5.32
C ILE A 27 10.39 16.90 6.53
N THR A 28 10.44 18.24 6.54
CA THR A 28 9.88 19.06 7.64
C THR A 28 8.38 19.32 7.48
N SER A 29 7.75 18.98 6.35
CA SER A 29 6.34 19.25 6.08
C SER A 29 5.42 18.13 6.54
N LEU A 30 4.54 18.39 7.50
CA LEU A 30 3.49 17.44 7.90
C LEU A 30 2.52 17.11 6.76
N ASN A 31 2.28 18.06 5.86
CA ASN A 31 1.42 17.84 4.69
C ASN A 31 2.03 16.82 3.70
N PHE A 32 3.35 16.64 3.72
CA PHE A 32 4.03 15.59 2.98
C PHE A 32 3.99 14.26 3.73
N TRP A 33 4.28 14.26 5.05
CA TRP A 33 4.42 13.03 5.82
C TRP A 33 3.12 12.25 5.99
N LEU A 34 1.99 12.93 6.23
CA LEU A 34 0.72 12.26 6.49
C LEU A 34 0.25 11.41 5.31
N PRO A 35 0.14 11.93 4.06
CA PRO A 35 -0.21 11.08 2.92
C PRO A 35 0.90 10.08 2.56
N THR A 36 2.18 10.43 2.77
CA THR A 36 3.30 9.52 2.52
C THR A 36 3.28 8.33 3.48
N SER A 37 3.01 8.54 4.77
CA SER A 37 2.91 7.43 5.73
C SER A 37 1.70 6.54 5.45
N THR A 38 0.54 7.09 5.08
CA THR A 38 -0.62 6.29 4.64
C THR A 38 -0.25 5.45 3.41
N PHE A 39 0.43 6.04 2.43
CA PHE A 39 0.90 5.36 1.23
C PHE A 39 1.89 4.24 1.56
N ALA A 40 2.92 4.54 2.36
CA ALA A 40 3.97 3.59 2.73
C ALA A 40 3.43 2.42 3.57
N LEU A 41 2.58 2.71 4.56
CA LEU A 41 1.93 1.68 5.38
C LEU A 41 1.01 0.79 4.54
N SER A 42 0.15 1.37 3.70
CA SER A 42 -0.72 0.59 2.83
C SER A 42 0.04 -0.24 1.80
N PHE A 43 1.23 0.20 1.37
CA PHE A 43 2.07 -0.57 0.46
C PHE A 43 2.83 -1.70 1.18
N SER A 44 3.15 -1.53 2.46
CA SER A 44 3.85 -2.56 3.26
C SER A 44 3.09 -3.87 3.35
N ILE A 45 1.76 -3.87 3.15
CA ILE A 45 0.97 -5.10 3.08
C ILE A 45 1.46 -6.06 1.98
N PHE A 46 1.95 -5.51 0.86
CA PHE A 46 2.51 -6.34 -0.22
C PHE A 46 3.82 -6.98 0.20
N GLY A 47 4.68 -6.26 0.94
CA GLY A 47 5.90 -6.82 1.50
C GLY A 47 5.60 -8.00 2.45
N ILE A 48 4.64 -7.82 3.34
CA ILE A 48 4.19 -8.86 4.27
C ILE A 48 3.59 -10.05 3.50
N PHE A 49 2.70 -9.78 2.56
CA PHE A 49 1.99 -10.83 1.83
C PHE A 49 2.88 -11.59 0.85
N PHE A 50 3.81 -10.94 0.14
CA PHE A 50 4.71 -11.63 -0.80
C PHE A 50 5.71 -12.56 -0.12
N ILE A 51 6.00 -12.38 1.16
CA ILE A 51 6.77 -13.33 1.97
C ILE A 51 5.83 -14.32 2.66
N GLY A 52 4.80 -13.82 3.35
CA GLY A 52 3.90 -14.63 4.17
C GLY A 52 2.97 -15.53 3.36
N GLY A 53 2.42 -15.05 2.23
CA GLY A 53 1.48 -15.79 1.41
C GLY A 53 2.05 -17.08 0.83
N PRO A 54 3.20 -17.07 0.13
CA PRO A 54 3.85 -18.29 -0.33
C PRO A 54 4.24 -19.22 0.80
N TYR A 55 4.71 -18.70 1.93
CA TYR A 55 5.04 -19.52 3.09
C TYR A 55 3.81 -20.26 3.63
N VAL A 56 2.69 -19.55 3.82
CA VAL A 56 1.41 -20.14 4.25
C VAL A 56 0.89 -21.15 3.22
N ALA A 57 0.98 -20.84 1.92
CA ALA A 57 0.56 -21.72 0.83
C ALA A 57 1.29 -23.06 0.88
N VAL A 58 2.62 -23.04 1.02
CA VAL A 58 3.45 -24.24 0.93
C VAL A 58 3.56 -24.96 2.28
N LYS A 59 3.84 -24.23 3.37
CA LYS A 59 4.14 -24.85 4.67
C LYS A 59 2.90 -25.19 5.48
N VAL A 60 1.79 -24.44 5.31
CA VAL A 60 0.57 -24.69 6.07
C VAL A 60 -0.45 -25.51 5.26
N PHE A 61 -0.69 -25.12 4.02
CA PHE A 61 -1.72 -25.75 3.19
C PHE A 61 -1.17 -26.81 2.21
N ASN A 62 0.15 -26.97 2.08
CA ASN A 62 0.80 -27.92 1.16
C ASN A 62 0.29 -27.78 -0.29
N LEU A 63 0.07 -26.55 -0.77
CA LEU A 63 -0.46 -26.29 -2.10
C LEU A 63 0.56 -26.61 -3.19
N SER A 64 0.06 -27.16 -4.31
CA SER A 64 0.88 -27.27 -5.51
C SER A 64 1.24 -25.89 -6.07
N PRO A 65 2.35 -25.74 -6.82
CA PRO A 65 2.76 -24.46 -7.40
C PRO A 65 1.66 -23.80 -8.26
N THR A 66 0.86 -24.60 -8.97
CA THR A 66 -0.24 -24.10 -9.80
C THR A 66 -1.35 -23.47 -8.95
N ILE A 67 -1.79 -24.15 -7.89
CA ILE A 67 -2.85 -23.64 -7.00
C ILE A 67 -2.34 -22.42 -6.22
N MET A 68 -1.09 -22.46 -5.76
CA MET A 68 -0.44 -21.31 -5.13
C MET A 68 -0.45 -20.09 -6.05
N GLY A 69 -0.09 -20.25 -7.34
CA GLY A 69 -0.12 -19.16 -8.32
C GLY A 69 -1.52 -18.54 -8.47
N ILE A 70 -2.58 -19.38 -8.48
CA ILE A 70 -3.96 -18.89 -8.49
C ILE A 70 -4.28 -18.10 -7.23
N CYS A 71 -3.95 -18.61 -6.05
CA CYS A 71 -4.17 -17.92 -4.79
C CYS A 71 -3.43 -16.57 -4.71
N LEU A 72 -2.19 -16.54 -5.21
CA LEU A 72 -1.38 -15.31 -5.25
C LEU A 72 -1.83 -14.29 -6.30
N SER A 73 -2.77 -14.64 -7.19
CA SER A 73 -3.37 -13.69 -8.13
C SER A 73 -4.49 -12.83 -7.51
N PHE A 74 -5.11 -13.25 -6.40
CA PHE A 74 -6.20 -12.50 -5.76
C PHE A 74 -5.83 -11.07 -5.36
N PRO A 75 -4.63 -10.79 -4.81
CA PRO A 75 -4.18 -9.41 -4.56
C PRO A 75 -4.18 -8.53 -5.80
N ALA A 76 -3.75 -9.04 -6.94
CA ALA A 76 -3.74 -8.26 -8.18
C ALA A 76 -5.15 -7.93 -8.66
N LEU A 77 -6.08 -8.88 -8.57
CA LEU A 77 -7.50 -8.66 -8.91
C LEU A 77 -8.13 -7.58 -8.00
N GLY A 78 -7.94 -7.71 -6.69
CA GLY A 78 -8.46 -6.72 -5.74
C GLY A 78 -7.94 -5.32 -6.03
N TYR A 79 -6.63 -5.18 -6.23
CA TYR A 79 -5.99 -3.92 -6.56
C TYR A 79 -6.54 -3.28 -7.84
N VAL A 80 -6.68 -4.05 -8.92
CA VAL A 80 -7.25 -3.57 -10.19
C VAL A 80 -8.69 -3.08 -10.01
N LEU A 81 -9.52 -3.85 -9.30
CA LEU A 81 -10.91 -3.48 -9.02
C LEU A 81 -11.00 -2.18 -8.20
N GLY A 82 -10.14 -2.01 -7.19
CA GLY A 82 -10.05 -0.78 -6.41
C GLY A 82 -9.66 0.44 -7.27
N ASN A 83 -8.68 0.29 -8.17
CA ASN A 83 -8.30 1.34 -9.12
C ASN A 83 -9.43 1.70 -10.09
N ILE A 84 -10.17 0.72 -10.60
CA ILE A 84 -11.33 0.97 -11.46
C ILE A 84 -12.41 1.75 -10.69
N LEU A 85 -12.67 1.40 -9.43
CA LEU A 85 -13.62 2.14 -8.62
C LEU A 85 -13.16 3.59 -8.44
N VAL A 86 -11.92 3.79 -7.99
CA VAL A 86 -11.44 5.15 -7.70
C VAL A 86 -11.41 6.02 -8.94
N SER A 87 -11.13 5.47 -10.12
CA SER A 87 -11.18 6.22 -11.38
C SER A 87 -12.56 6.82 -11.69
N LYS A 88 -13.62 6.17 -11.22
CA LYS A 88 -15.01 6.63 -11.41
C LYS A 88 -15.47 7.63 -10.35
N ILE A 89 -14.97 7.51 -9.12
CA ILE A 89 -15.47 8.29 -7.99
C ILE A 89 -14.53 9.41 -7.53
N ALA A 90 -13.31 9.49 -8.06
CA ALA A 90 -12.31 10.49 -7.67
C ALA A 90 -12.73 11.95 -7.88
N ASN A 91 -13.68 12.20 -8.80
CA ASN A 91 -14.22 13.54 -9.02
C ASN A 91 -15.36 13.90 -8.05
N ILE A 92 -15.91 12.94 -7.32
CA ILE A 92 -17.06 13.10 -6.43
C ILE A 92 -16.60 13.11 -4.97
N ILE A 93 -15.61 12.30 -4.62
CA ILE A 93 -15.14 12.09 -3.25
C ILE A 93 -13.75 12.71 -3.10
N SER A 94 -13.54 13.45 -1.99
CA SER A 94 -12.23 14.04 -1.71
C SER A 94 -11.15 12.96 -1.54
N THR A 95 -9.91 13.26 -1.94
CA THR A 95 -8.77 12.36 -1.81
C THR A 95 -8.57 11.87 -0.38
N LYS A 96 -8.78 12.73 0.62
CA LYS A 96 -8.78 12.33 2.04
C LYS A 96 -9.82 11.25 2.35
N ASN A 97 -11.05 11.45 1.94
CA ASN A 97 -12.12 10.47 2.20
C ASN A 97 -11.87 9.14 1.49
N LEU A 98 -11.27 9.18 0.29
CA LEU A 98 -10.83 7.98 -0.42
C LEU A 98 -9.73 7.24 0.35
N MET A 99 -8.74 7.96 0.92
CA MET A 99 -7.71 7.36 1.76
C MET A 99 -8.29 6.69 3.01
N VAL A 100 -9.23 7.37 3.69
CA VAL A 100 -9.92 6.82 4.87
C VAL A 100 -10.75 5.59 4.50
N LEU A 101 -11.59 5.69 3.48
CA LEU A 101 -12.42 4.58 3.01
C LEU A 101 -11.56 3.37 2.62
N GLY A 102 -10.52 3.60 1.83
CA GLY A 102 -9.61 2.55 1.41
C GLY A 102 -8.89 1.90 2.59
N SER A 103 -8.49 2.69 3.62
CA SER A 103 -7.83 2.15 4.82
C SER A 103 -8.77 1.29 5.67
N VAL A 104 -10.05 1.64 5.77
CA VAL A 104 -11.06 0.79 6.42
C VAL A 104 -11.19 -0.54 5.70
N ILE A 105 -11.33 -0.52 4.38
CA ILE A 105 -11.44 -1.74 3.56
C ILE A 105 -10.16 -2.58 3.66
N LEU A 106 -9.00 -1.91 3.68
CA LEU A 106 -7.69 -2.55 3.76
C LEU A 106 -7.54 -3.40 5.02
N PHE A 107 -7.92 -2.90 6.20
CA PHE A 107 -7.77 -3.70 7.43
C PHE A 107 -8.90 -4.73 7.61
N LEU A 108 -10.06 -4.54 7.00
CA LEU A 108 -11.16 -5.52 7.05
C LEU A 108 -10.79 -6.86 6.40
N GLY A 109 -10.03 -6.84 5.29
CA GLY A 109 -9.59 -8.05 4.62
C GLY A 109 -8.86 -9.04 5.53
N PRO A 110 -7.75 -8.64 6.17
CA PRO A 110 -7.03 -9.51 7.11
C PRO A 110 -7.86 -9.91 8.33
N CYS A 111 -8.77 -9.06 8.85
CA CYS A 111 -9.67 -9.42 9.93
C CYS A 111 -10.59 -10.57 9.51
N ILE A 112 -11.18 -10.49 8.32
CA ILE A 112 -12.03 -11.54 7.76
C ILE A 112 -11.20 -12.82 7.51
N SER A 113 -9.96 -12.67 6.99
CA SER A 113 -9.06 -13.79 6.77
C SER A 113 -8.75 -14.52 8.07
N LEU A 114 -8.43 -13.79 9.14
CA LEU A 114 -8.15 -14.35 10.46
C LEU A 114 -9.38 -15.08 11.02
N LEU A 115 -10.55 -14.46 10.94
CA LEU A 115 -11.78 -15.08 11.42
C LEU A 115 -12.11 -16.37 10.65
N LEU A 116 -12.11 -16.31 9.33
CA LEU A 116 -12.43 -17.48 8.51
C LEU A 116 -11.42 -18.62 8.68
N SER A 117 -10.14 -18.32 8.79
CA SER A 117 -9.09 -19.33 8.97
C SER A 117 -9.18 -20.05 10.31
N ASN A 118 -9.74 -19.41 11.36
CA ASN A 118 -9.99 -20.06 12.66
C ASN A 118 -11.18 -21.02 12.63
N PHE A 119 -12.19 -20.77 11.77
CA PHE A 119 -13.36 -21.64 11.67
C PHE A 119 -13.23 -22.70 10.59
N TYR A 120 -12.54 -22.37 9.49
CA TYR A 120 -12.41 -23.24 8.31
C TYR A 120 -10.96 -23.34 7.89
N PHE A 121 -10.32 -24.48 8.14
CA PHE A 121 -8.97 -24.76 7.68
C PHE A 121 -8.96 -25.07 6.17
N HIS A 122 -9.04 -24.02 5.35
CA HIS A 122 -9.07 -24.14 3.90
C HIS A 122 -8.28 -22.96 3.26
N PRO A 123 -7.52 -23.17 2.18
CA PRO A 123 -6.73 -22.09 1.55
C PRO A 123 -7.54 -20.84 1.21
N LEU A 124 -8.77 -21.00 0.72
CA LEU A 124 -9.62 -19.87 0.36
C LEU A 124 -10.03 -19.00 1.56
N SER A 125 -10.10 -19.56 2.77
CA SER A 125 -10.37 -18.75 3.97
C SER A 125 -9.28 -17.74 4.27
N PHE A 126 -8.04 -18.06 3.92
CA PHE A 126 -6.91 -17.13 4.05
C PHE A 126 -6.78 -16.22 2.82
N PHE A 127 -6.73 -16.78 1.60
CA PHE A 127 -6.37 -16.03 0.38
C PHE A 127 -7.49 -15.15 -0.18
N LEU A 128 -8.77 -15.59 -0.11
CA LEU A 128 -9.86 -14.85 -0.72
C LEU A 128 -10.12 -13.49 -0.05
N PRO A 129 -10.11 -13.33 1.29
CA PRO A 129 -10.28 -12.03 1.93
C PRO A 129 -9.13 -11.04 1.64
N ILE A 130 -7.95 -11.52 1.24
CA ILE A 130 -6.84 -10.66 0.83
C ILE A 130 -7.20 -9.81 -0.41
N LEU A 131 -8.11 -10.30 -1.25
CA LEU A 131 -8.68 -9.50 -2.34
C LEU A 131 -9.36 -8.22 -1.81
N ILE A 132 -10.08 -8.30 -0.69
CA ILE A 132 -10.71 -7.14 -0.05
C ILE A 132 -9.64 -6.17 0.43
N MET A 133 -8.60 -6.66 1.08
CA MET A 133 -7.47 -5.85 1.55
C MET A 133 -6.84 -5.07 0.39
N THR A 134 -6.53 -5.74 -0.71
CA THR A 134 -5.86 -5.10 -1.85
C THR A 134 -6.80 -4.22 -2.67
N PHE A 135 -8.11 -4.48 -2.64
CA PHE A 135 -9.11 -3.54 -3.15
C PHE A 135 -9.01 -2.19 -2.44
N GLY A 136 -8.90 -2.19 -1.09
CA GLY A 136 -8.64 -0.98 -0.31
C GLY A 136 -7.35 -0.27 -0.73
N SER A 137 -6.27 -1.01 -0.99
CA SER A 137 -5.00 -0.46 -1.48
C SER A 137 -5.14 0.23 -2.84
N GLY A 138 -5.94 -0.37 -3.74
CA GLY A 138 -6.25 0.19 -5.05
C GLY A 138 -6.95 1.56 -4.98
N ILE A 139 -7.65 1.84 -3.86
CA ILE A 139 -8.25 3.14 -3.59
C ILE A 139 -7.23 4.10 -2.96
N ILE A 140 -6.44 3.62 -1.98
CA ILE A 140 -5.50 4.46 -1.22
C ILE A 140 -4.38 5.03 -2.10
N TRP A 141 -3.78 4.20 -2.95
CA TRP A 141 -2.53 4.58 -3.61
C TRP A 141 -2.67 5.78 -4.56
N PRO A 142 -3.65 5.82 -5.48
CA PRO A 142 -3.84 7.01 -6.32
C PRO A 142 -4.19 8.25 -5.49
N ALA A 143 -5.03 8.09 -4.46
CA ALA A 143 -5.43 9.19 -3.59
C ALA A 143 -4.26 9.75 -2.78
N SER A 144 -3.44 8.89 -2.19
CA SER A 144 -2.25 9.30 -1.42
C SER A 144 -1.21 9.96 -2.32
N ASN A 145 -0.94 9.40 -3.51
CA ASN A 145 0.02 9.99 -4.44
C ASN A 145 -0.44 11.38 -4.90
N ALA A 146 -1.74 11.57 -5.15
CA ALA A 146 -2.30 12.87 -5.48
C ALA A 146 -2.08 13.90 -4.34
N GLU A 147 -2.26 13.51 -3.07
CA GLU A 147 -2.01 14.40 -1.92
C GLU A 147 -0.51 14.69 -1.73
N ILE A 148 0.37 13.70 -1.94
CA ILE A 148 1.82 13.89 -1.90
C ILE A 148 2.27 14.95 -2.91
N VAL A 149 1.77 14.85 -4.15
CA VAL A 149 2.08 15.80 -5.23
C VAL A 149 1.53 17.20 -4.93
N LYS A 150 0.34 17.30 -4.33
CA LYS A 150 -0.27 18.58 -3.93
C LYS A 150 0.39 19.23 -2.72
N ALA A 151 1.09 18.46 -1.88
CA ALA A 151 1.69 18.97 -0.64
C ALA A 151 2.62 20.16 -0.88
N ILE A 152 3.47 20.08 -1.91
CA ILE A 152 4.38 21.14 -2.34
C ILE A 152 4.41 21.16 -3.87
N PRO A 153 3.53 21.94 -4.54
CA PRO A 153 3.34 21.84 -6.00
C PRO A 153 4.59 22.07 -6.84
N HIS A 154 5.47 22.99 -6.43
CA HIS A 154 6.70 23.28 -7.16
C HIS A 154 7.79 22.20 -6.97
N LEU A 155 7.59 21.24 -6.05
CA LEU A 155 8.46 20.08 -5.80
C LEU A 155 7.74 18.75 -6.09
N ALA A 156 6.69 18.74 -6.88
CA ALA A 156 5.85 17.57 -7.14
C ALA A 156 6.65 16.32 -7.54
N GLY A 157 7.62 16.45 -8.44
CA GLY A 157 8.49 15.35 -8.86
C GLY A 157 9.37 14.82 -7.73
N SER A 158 10.01 15.70 -6.96
CA SER A 158 10.83 15.30 -5.79
C SER A 158 9.98 14.70 -4.69
N ALA A 159 8.77 15.22 -4.45
CA ALA A 159 7.84 14.69 -3.46
C ALA A 159 7.36 13.28 -3.82
N SER A 160 6.95 13.06 -5.07
CA SER A 160 6.55 11.73 -5.54
C SER A 160 7.71 10.74 -5.50
N GLY A 161 8.92 11.14 -5.92
CA GLY A 161 10.11 10.30 -5.87
C GLY A 161 10.50 9.90 -4.44
N LEU A 162 10.54 10.88 -3.51
CA LEU A 162 10.84 10.62 -2.11
C LEU A 162 9.75 9.77 -1.45
N GLY A 163 8.48 10.05 -1.73
CA GLY A 163 7.35 9.26 -1.24
C GLY A 163 7.44 7.79 -1.70
N SER A 164 7.78 7.55 -2.96
CA SER A 164 7.97 6.21 -3.50
C SER A 164 9.18 5.48 -2.89
N ALA A 165 10.27 6.19 -2.61
CA ALA A 165 11.42 5.63 -1.91
C ALA A 165 11.05 5.20 -0.48
N ILE A 166 10.35 6.04 0.28
CA ILE A 166 9.89 5.73 1.63
C ILE A 166 8.95 4.53 1.61
N MET A 167 8.00 4.50 0.67
CA MET A 167 7.07 3.39 0.46
C MET A 167 7.82 2.05 0.26
N THR A 168 8.81 2.05 -0.62
CA THR A 168 9.59 0.84 -0.92
C THR A 168 10.42 0.38 0.28
N LEU A 169 11.06 1.32 0.98
CA LEU A 169 11.82 1.01 2.20
C LEU A 169 10.93 0.41 3.30
N MET A 170 9.77 1.00 3.55
CA MET A 170 8.81 0.48 4.54
C MET A 170 8.31 -0.92 4.17
N SER A 171 8.00 -1.15 2.89
CA SER A 171 7.59 -2.47 2.40
C SER A 171 8.70 -3.51 2.54
N SER A 172 9.94 -3.14 2.19
CA SER A 172 11.10 -4.02 2.34
C SER A 172 11.37 -4.36 3.81
N PHE A 173 11.23 -3.37 4.71
CA PHE A 173 11.37 -3.57 6.14
C PHE A 173 10.28 -4.50 6.69
N ALA A 174 9.03 -4.32 6.28
CA ALA A 174 7.92 -5.20 6.65
C ALA A 174 8.12 -6.63 6.12
N ALA A 175 8.59 -6.79 4.88
CA ALA A 175 8.95 -8.09 4.30
C ALA A 175 10.07 -8.77 5.10
N PHE A 176 11.12 -8.04 5.47
CA PHE A 176 12.22 -8.53 6.28
C PHE A 176 11.75 -9.04 7.66
N LEU A 177 10.92 -8.25 8.36
CA LEU A 177 10.33 -8.67 9.64
C LEU A 177 9.46 -9.92 9.46
N THR A 178 8.67 -9.98 8.40
CA THR A 178 7.85 -11.17 8.11
C THR A 178 8.73 -12.41 7.93
N GLY A 179 9.82 -12.30 7.18
CA GLY A 179 10.74 -13.42 6.95
C GLY A 179 11.39 -13.94 8.24
N ILE A 180 11.73 -13.04 9.19
CA ILE A 180 12.33 -13.43 10.46
C ILE A 180 11.33 -14.14 11.38
N TYR A 181 10.12 -13.58 11.52
CA TYR A 181 9.22 -14.00 12.61
C TYR A 181 8.22 -15.07 12.21
N ILE A 182 7.99 -15.31 10.91
CA ILE A 182 6.95 -16.23 10.42
C ILE A 182 7.21 -17.70 10.86
N GLU A 183 8.45 -18.08 11.12
CA GLU A 183 8.82 -19.45 11.54
C GLU A 183 8.59 -19.70 13.04
N TYR A 184 8.57 -18.65 13.85
CA TYR A 184 8.46 -18.75 15.30
C TYR A 184 7.02 -18.73 15.82
N LEU A 185 6.06 -18.35 15.00
CA LEU A 185 4.65 -18.16 15.35
C LEU A 185 3.76 -18.99 14.43
N ASN A 186 2.46 -19.08 14.73
CA ASN A 186 1.49 -19.62 13.77
C ASN A 186 1.51 -18.71 12.52
N PRO A 187 1.87 -19.22 11.34
CA PRO A 187 2.10 -18.39 10.16
C PRO A 187 0.84 -17.61 9.71
N ILE A 188 -0.34 -18.24 9.79
CA ILE A 188 -1.60 -17.58 9.40
C ILE A 188 -1.89 -16.42 10.34
N ASP A 189 -1.86 -16.68 11.66
CA ASP A 189 -2.17 -15.68 12.68
C ASP A 189 -1.18 -14.53 12.63
N PHE A 190 0.11 -14.82 12.51
CA PHE A 190 1.17 -13.83 12.44
C PHE A 190 0.99 -12.90 11.24
N VAL A 191 0.78 -13.45 10.05
CA VAL A 191 0.57 -12.67 8.83
C VAL A 191 -0.68 -11.80 8.96
N CYS A 192 -1.80 -12.37 9.43
CA CYS A 192 -3.04 -11.61 9.62
C CYS A 192 -2.89 -10.50 10.65
N TYR A 193 -2.30 -10.75 11.83
CA TYR A 193 -2.08 -9.72 12.85
C TYR A 193 -1.16 -8.61 12.35
N PHE A 194 -0.10 -8.95 11.61
CA PHE A 194 0.81 -7.94 11.07
C PHE A 194 0.12 -7.08 10.00
N LEU A 195 -0.69 -7.68 9.12
CA LEU A 195 -1.49 -6.97 8.13
C LEU A 195 -2.54 -6.05 8.81
N ILE A 196 -3.20 -6.52 9.87
CA ILE A 196 -4.16 -5.74 10.67
C ILE A 196 -3.45 -4.54 11.30
N LEU A 197 -2.31 -4.75 11.95
CA LEU A 197 -1.53 -3.68 12.58
C LEU A 197 -1.20 -2.58 11.58
N VAL A 198 -0.65 -2.94 10.44
CA VAL A 198 -0.29 -1.99 9.37
C VAL A 198 -1.53 -1.30 8.81
N GLY A 199 -2.64 -2.01 8.65
CA GLY A 199 -3.93 -1.46 8.22
C GLY A 199 -4.49 -0.42 9.19
N VAL A 200 -4.44 -0.71 10.49
CA VAL A 200 -4.86 0.22 11.56
C VAL A 200 -3.99 1.47 11.57
N LEU A 201 -2.66 1.32 11.47
CA LEU A 201 -1.75 2.46 11.40
C LEU A 201 -2.00 3.32 10.16
N SER A 202 -2.27 2.69 9.00
CA SER A 202 -2.65 3.38 7.76
C SER A 202 -3.95 4.17 7.94
N PHE A 203 -4.94 3.60 8.63
CA PHE A 203 -6.20 4.26 8.93
C PHE A 203 -6.00 5.50 9.81
N PHE A 204 -5.27 5.41 10.91
CA PHE A 204 -4.97 6.57 11.75
C PHE A 204 -4.20 7.66 10.99
N SER A 205 -3.21 7.28 10.17
CA SER A 205 -2.48 8.22 9.34
C SER A 205 -3.40 8.94 8.34
N SER A 206 -4.34 8.22 7.72
CA SER A 206 -5.30 8.80 6.77
C SER A 206 -6.27 9.78 7.42
N LEU A 207 -6.71 9.52 8.66
CA LEU A 207 -7.56 10.44 9.43
C LEU A 207 -6.86 11.77 9.72
N CYS A 208 -5.55 11.71 10.04
CA CYS A 208 -4.75 12.89 10.34
C CYS A 208 -4.43 13.74 9.09
N THR A 209 -4.57 13.18 7.88
CA THR A 209 -4.32 13.89 6.63
C THR A 209 -5.29 15.06 6.49
N ARG A 210 -4.76 16.28 6.28
CA ARG A 210 -5.56 17.48 6.08
C ARG A 210 -5.90 17.64 4.60
N SER A 211 -7.18 17.57 4.25
CA SER A 211 -7.65 17.99 2.92
C SER A 211 -7.60 19.54 2.88
N LYS A 212 -6.90 20.07 1.90
CA LYS A 212 -7.05 21.48 1.50
C LYS A 212 -8.18 21.61 0.52
#